data_c6f0605b249795091a1c1ba701e12be9
#
_entry.id   c6f0605b249795091a1c1ba701e12be9
#
_cell.length_a   1.000
_cell.length_b   1.000
_cell.length_c   1.000
_cell.angle_alpha   90.00
_cell.angle_beta   90.00
_cell.angle_gamma   90.00
#
_symmetry.space_group_name_H-M   'P 1'
#
loop_
_entity.id
_entity.type
_entity.pdbx_description
1 polymer ?
#
loop_
_entity_poly.entity_id
_entity_poly.type
_entity_poly.pdbx_seq_one_letter_code
_entity_poly.pdbx_strand_id
1 'polypeptide(L)'
;MVSITFQPTTEDIILFVGGGEVAERRMQLFIEEPCQIVVIAPTVTDTISQWAKENRITWCDRAFTMDDEEHIISSSLLFICTDNHELNDTLYELGKKHRVWTNRSDDPSACSFTVPSSLELGDLHIAISANNVGPRINHLVRQDMMNRYGQLQKAMPRLK
;
A
#
# COMPACT_ATOMS: atom_id res chain seq x y z
N MET A 1 -7.67 17.28 3.16
CA MET A 1 -6.87 16.06 3.33
C MET A 1 -6.16 16.13 4.67
N VAL A 2 -6.15 15.02 5.44
CA VAL A 2 -5.45 14.88 6.73
C VAL A 2 -4.40 13.79 6.57
N SER A 3 -3.18 14.01 7.07
CA SER A 3 -2.13 12.99 7.08
C SER A 3 -2.12 12.29 8.43
N ILE A 4 -2.12 10.95 8.40
CA ILE A 4 -2.01 10.08 9.56
C ILE A 4 -0.95 9.03 9.28
N THR A 5 -0.31 8.52 10.32
CA THR A 5 0.62 7.40 10.21
C THR A 5 -0.08 6.14 10.71
N PHE A 6 -0.14 5.13 9.86
CA PHE A 6 -0.63 3.81 10.22
C PHE A 6 0.53 2.97 10.76
N GLN A 7 0.36 2.39 11.95
CA GLN A 7 1.33 1.49 12.58
C GLN A 7 0.68 0.10 12.67
N PRO A 8 1.01 -0.81 11.74
CA PRO A 8 0.40 -2.15 11.71
C PRO A 8 0.81 -2.97 12.93
N THR A 9 -0.10 -3.85 13.34
CA THR A 9 0.08 -4.84 14.40
C THR A 9 -0.12 -6.25 13.86
N THR A 10 0.17 -7.26 14.66
CA THR A 10 -0.06 -8.68 14.28
C THR A 10 -1.54 -9.03 14.08
N GLU A 11 -2.46 -8.18 14.55
CA GLU A 11 -3.91 -8.36 14.38
C GLU A 11 -4.42 -7.74 13.07
N ASP A 12 -3.62 -6.88 12.42
CA ASP A 12 -4.03 -6.21 11.20
C ASP A 12 -3.87 -7.13 9.99
N ILE A 13 -4.91 -7.14 9.15
CA ILE A 13 -4.92 -7.84 7.86
C ILE A 13 -4.95 -6.78 6.74
N ILE A 14 -3.97 -6.85 5.86
CA ILE A 14 -3.89 -6.01 4.66
C ILE A 14 -4.31 -6.87 3.47
N LEU A 15 -5.50 -6.62 2.95
CA LEU A 15 -6.05 -7.37 1.83
C LEU A 15 -5.71 -6.71 0.49
N PHE A 16 -5.17 -7.50 -0.43
CA PHE A 16 -4.95 -7.12 -1.81
C PHE A 16 -5.85 -7.94 -2.74
N VAL A 17 -6.61 -7.29 -3.59
CA VAL A 17 -7.31 -7.95 -4.69
C VAL A 17 -6.64 -7.53 -5.99
N GLY A 18 -5.99 -8.50 -6.65
CA GLY A 18 -5.05 -8.29 -7.74
C GLY A 18 -3.60 -8.50 -7.33
N GLY A 19 -2.77 -9.04 -8.24
CA GLY A 19 -1.41 -9.50 -7.97
C GLY A 19 -0.34 -9.00 -8.96
N GLY A 20 -0.62 -7.93 -9.70
CA GLY A 20 0.31 -7.31 -10.64
C GLY A 20 1.36 -6.41 -9.98
N GLU A 21 2.15 -5.70 -10.80
CA GLU A 21 3.24 -4.81 -10.37
C GLU A 21 2.77 -3.70 -9.41
N VAL A 22 1.54 -3.21 -9.58
CA VAL A 22 0.97 -2.19 -8.69
C VAL A 22 0.74 -2.76 -7.29
N ALA A 23 0.19 -3.97 -7.21
CA ALA A 23 0.00 -4.69 -5.95
C ALA A 23 1.35 -4.98 -5.28
N GLU A 24 2.32 -5.53 -6.01
CA GLU A 24 3.68 -5.80 -5.52
C GLU A 24 4.30 -4.56 -4.89
N ARG A 25 4.31 -3.44 -5.61
CA ARG A 25 4.87 -2.17 -5.10
C ARG A 25 4.17 -1.68 -3.83
N ARG A 26 2.86 -1.93 -3.67
CA ARG A 26 2.10 -1.57 -2.47
C ARG A 26 2.39 -2.53 -1.32
N MET A 27 2.53 -3.83 -1.59
CA MET A 27 2.88 -4.83 -0.58
C MET A 27 4.26 -4.60 0.02
N GLN A 28 5.21 -4.05 -0.76
CA GLN A 28 6.55 -3.69 -0.25
C GLN A 28 6.51 -2.76 0.96
N LEU A 29 5.44 -1.99 1.14
CA LEU A 29 5.28 -1.12 2.31
C LEU A 29 4.99 -1.90 3.60
N PHE A 30 4.50 -3.13 3.48
CA PHE A 30 4.02 -3.93 4.61
C PHE A 30 4.80 -5.22 4.83
N ILE A 31 5.66 -5.60 3.88
CA ILE A 31 6.29 -6.93 3.90
C ILE A 31 7.23 -7.15 5.11
N GLU A 32 7.78 -6.08 5.68
CA GLU A 32 8.62 -6.14 6.89
C GLU A 32 7.84 -5.76 8.16
N GLU A 33 6.57 -5.38 8.02
CA GLU A 33 5.73 -4.97 9.14
C GLU A 33 5.05 -6.17 9.82
N PRO A 34 4.68 -6.07 11.10
CA PRO A 34 4.10 -7.18 11.87
C PRO A 34 2.60 -7.39 11.56
N CYS A 35 2.18 -7.29 10.30
CA CYS A 35 0.80 -7.51 9.87
C CYS A 35 0.70 -8.74 8.97
N GLN A 36 -0.53 -9.20 8.75
CA GLN A 36 -0.83 -10.27 7.83
C GLN A 36 -1.17 -9.68 6.46
N ILE A 37 -0.53 -10.18 5.41
CA ILE A 37 -0.84 -9.79 4.03
C ILE A 37 -1.57 -10.94 3.36
N VAL A 38 -2.76 -10.66 2.84
CA VAL A 38 -3.59 -11.61 2.07
C VAL A 38 -3.75 -11.09 0.65
N VAL A 39 -3.50 -11.94 -0.33
CA VAL A 39 -3.65 -11.62 -1.75
C VAL A 39 -4.66 -12.57 -2.38
N ILE A 40 -5.67 -12.02 -3.05
CA ILE A 40 -6.63 -12.78 -3.86
C ILE A 40 -6.41 -12.38 -5.32
N ALA A 41 -5.82 -13.29 -6.09
CA ALA A 41 -5.54 -13.06 -7.51
C ALA A 41 -5.27 -14.39 -8.23
N PRO A 42 -5.77 -14.59 -9.48
CA PRO A 42 -5.49 -15.80 -10.25
C PRO A 42 -4.05 -15.86 -10.78
N THR A 43 -3.37 -14.74 -10.82
CA THR A 43 -1.96 -14.64 -11.20
C THR A 43 -1.28 -13.56 -10.38
N VAL A 44 -0.01 -13.76 -10.08
CA VAL A 44 0.81 -12.80 -9.34
C VAL A 44 2.18 -12.66 -10.01
N THR A 45 2.91 -11.60 -9.66
CA THR A 45 4.30 -11.47 -10.08
C THR A 45 5.19 -12.55 -9.43
N ASP A 46 6.38 -12.77 -10.00
CA ASP A 46 7.36 -13.71 -9.44
C ASP A 46 7.75 -13.35 -8.01
N THR A 47 7.85 -12.06 -7.71
CA THR A 47 8.17 -11.54 -6.37
C THR A 47 7.08 -11.92 -5.36
N ILE A 48 5.80 -11.68 -5.69
CA ILE A 48 4.67 -12.02 -4.82
C ILE A 48 4.60 -13.55 -4.63
N SER A 49 4.81 -14.32 -5.72
CA SER A 49 4.88 -15.78 -5.65
C SER A 49 6.01 -16.26 -4.72
N GLN A 50 7.16 -15.58 -4.75
CA GLN A 50 8.27 -15.90 -3.87
C GLN A 50 7.93 -15.60 -2.40
N TRP A 51 7.35 -14.44 -2.09
CA TRP A 51 6.90 -14.12 -0.74
C TRP A 51 5.87 -15.12 -0.19
N ALA A 52 4.97 -15.62 -1.05
CA ALA A 52 4.01 -16.65 -0.65
C ALA A 52 4.71 -17.99 -0.31
N LYS A 53 5.71 -18.41 -1.11
CA LYS A 53 6.51 -19.61 -0.83
C LYS A 53 7.32 -19.51 0.46
N GLU A 54 7.75 -18.30 0.81
CA GLU A 54 8.46 -17.98 2.05
C GLU A 54 7.53 -17.81 3.26
N ASN A 55 6.22 -17.99 3.09
CA ASN A 55 5.17 -17.79 4.11
C ASN A 55 5.14 -16.36 4.68
N ARG A 56 5.58 -15.38 3.91
CA ARG A 56 5.51 -13.96 4.29
C ARG A 56 4.15 -13.35 4.01
N ILE A 57 3.41 -13.95 3.08
CA ILE A 57 2.05 -13.56 2.70
C ILE A 57 1.19 -14.80 2.48
N THR A 58 -0.12 -14.64 2.52
CA THR A 58 -1.09 -15.67 2.10
C THR A 58 -1.60 -15.34 0.71
N TRP A 59 -1.36 -16.20 -0.26
CA TRP A 59 -1.89 -16.06 -1.61
C TRP A 59 -3.02 -17.05 -1.88
N CYS A 60 -4.21 -16.53 -2.18
CA CYS A 60 -5.36 -17.28 -2.69
C CYS A 60 -5.30 -17.27 -4.22
N ASP A 61 -4.80 -18.36 -4.83
CA ASP A 61 -4.63 -18.52 -6.29
C ASP A 61 -5.96 -18.73 -7.00
N ARG A 62 -6.76 -17.67 -7.06
CA ARG A 62 -8.05 -17.61 -7.76
C ARG A 62 -8.56 -16.17 -7.89
N ALA A 63 -9.54 -15.96 -8.77
CA ALA A 63 -10.25 -14.69 -8.82
C ALA A 63 -11.06 -14.46 -7.54
N PHE A 64 -11.26 -13.19 -7.19
CA PHE A 64 -12.18 -12.77 -6.13
C PHE A 64 -13.61 -13.12 -6.51
N THR A 65 -14.39 -13.63 -5.56
CA THR A 65 -15.81 -13.89 -5.67
C THR A 65 -16.57 -13.28 -4.49
N MET A 66 -17.89 -13.23 -4.55
CA MET A 66 -18.68 -12.68 -3.43
C MET A 66 -18.58 -13.52 -2.14
N ASP A 67 -18.16 -14.78 -2.25
CA ASP A 67 -17.90 -15.64 -1.07
C ASP A 67 -16.66 -15.15 -0.28
N ASP A 68 -15.87 -14.25 -0.85
CA ASP A 68 -14.69 -13.64 -0.23
C ASP A 68 -15.01 -12.37 0.57
N GLU A 69 -16.26 -11.97 0.70
CA GLU A 69 -16.66 -10.76 1.44
C GLU A 69 -16.13 -10.77 2.88
N GLU A 70 -16.01 -11.93 3.51
CA GLU A 70 -15.43 -12.09 4.85
C GLU A 70 -13.95 -11.62 4.93
N HIS A 71 -13.17 -11.78 3.86
CA HIS A 71 -11.81 -11.26 3.80
C HIS A 71 -11.79 -9.72 3.85
N ILE A 72 -12.80 -9.08 3.24
CA ILE A 72 -12.93 -7.61 3.31
C ILE A 72 -13.33 -7.21 4.73
N ILE A 73 -14.33 -7.87 5.33
CA ILE A 73 -14.84 -7.56 6.67
C ILE A 73 -13.74 -7.64 7.72
N SER A 74 -12.84 -8.64 7.60
CA SER A 74 -11.77 -8.88 8.55
C SER A 74 -10.52 -8.03 8.31
N SER A 75 -10.44 -7.30 7.16
CA SER A 75 -9.25 -6.53 6.84
C SER A 75 -9.26 -5.12 7.45
N SER A 76 -8.08 -4.63 7.85
CA SER A 76 -7.86 -3.25 8.27
C SER A 76 -7.73 -2.31 7.07
N LEU A 77 -7.07 -2.78 6.00
CA LEU A 77 -6.90 -2.04 4.74
C LEU A 77 -7.22 -2.94 3.56
N LEU A 78 -7.92 -2.39 2.56
CA LEU A 78 -8.19 -3.02 1.27
C LEU A 78 -7.50 -2.27 0.15
N PHE A 79 -6.63 -2.97 -0.60
CA PHE A 79 -6.02 -2.48 -1.84
C PHE A 79 -6.65 -3.16 -3.04
N ILE A 80 -7.28 -2.38 -3.91
CA ILE A 80 -7.90 -2.82 -5.16
C ILE A 80 -6.93 -2.54 -6.29
N CYS A 81 -6.33 -3.61 -6.84
CA CYS A 81 -5.25 -3.56 -7.82
C CYS A 81 -5.53 -4.45 -9.04
N THR A 82 -6.79 -4.57 -9.46
CA THR A 82 -7.18 -5.35 -10.65
C THR A 82 -7.38 -4.45 -11.87
N ASP A 83 -7.34 -5.04 -13.06
CA ASP A 83 -7.65 -4.38 -14.33
C ASP A 83 -9.15 -4.47 -14.68
N ASN A 84 -9.96 -5.11 -13.84
CA ASN A 84 -11.40 -5.26 -14.03
C ASN A 84 -12.15 -4.13 -13.30
N HIS A 85 -12.59 -3.12 -14.05
CA HIS A 85 -13.26 -1.94 -13.50
C HIS A 85 -14.58 -2.28 -12.79
N GLU A 86 -15.38 -3.22 -13.29
CA GLU A 86 -16.64 -3.63 -12.66
C GLU A 86 -16.40 -4.31 -11.31
N LEU A 87 -15.37 -5.14 -11.24
CA LEU A 87 -14.94 -5.75 -9.97
C LEU A 87 -14.41 -4.68 -9.02
N ASN A 88 -13.63 -3.73 -9.51
CA ASN A 88 -13.07 -2.65 -8.70
C ASN A 88 -14.19 -1.78 -8.10
N ASP A 89 -15.25 -1.49 -8.85
CA ASP A 89 -16.43 -0.78 -8.35
C ASP A 89 -17.15 -1.58 -7.25
N THR A 90 -17.34 -2.88 -7.48
CA THR A 90 -17.96 -3.79 -6.50
C THR A 90 -17.15 -3.84 -5.20
N LEU A 91 -15.83 -4.03 -5.30
CA LEU A 91 -14.92 -4.07 -4.15
C LEU A 91 -14.92 -2.75 -3.37
N TYR A 92 -14.95 -1.63 -4.07
CA TYR A 92 -15.03 -0.31 -3.44
C TYR A 92 -16.32 -0.13 -2.64
N GLU A 93 -17.48 -0.51 -3.19
CA GLU A 93 -18.74 -0.42 -2.49
C GLU A 93 -18.82 -1.41 -1.30
N LEU A 94 -18.21 -2.59 -1.40
CA LEU A 94 -18.07 -3.52 -0.27
C LEU A 94 -17.17 -2.91 0.83
N GLY A 95 -16.02 -2.37 0.49
CA GLY A 95 -15.14 -1.70 1.45
C GLY A 95 -15.86 -0.57 2.19
N LYS A 96 -16.62 0.23 1.46
CA LYS A 96 -17.42 1.32 2.00
C LYS A 96 -18.57 0.83 2.90
N LYS A 97 -19.29 -0.22 2.48
CA LYS A 97 -20.36 -0.89 3.26
C LYS A 97 -19.85 -1.36 4.62
N HIS A 98 -18.66 -1.95 4.64
CA HIS A 98 -18.05 -2.51 5.85
C HIS A 98 -17.11 -1.53 6.58
N ARG A 99 -16.98 -0.27 6.09
CA ARG A 99 -16.13 0.77 6.67
C ARG A 99 -14.64 0.40 6.71
N VAL A 100 -14.20 -0.41 5.76
CA VAL A 100 -12.79 -0.77 5.55
C VAL A 100 -12.11 0.35 4.77
N TRP A 101 -10.94 0.75 5.20
CA TRP A 101 -10.17 1.76 4.48
C TRP A 101 -9.68 1.19 3.15
N THR A 102 -10.10 1.82 2.06
CA THR A 102 -9.91 1.30 0.71
C THR A 102 -9.05 2.22 -0.13
N ASN A 103 -8.04 1.65 -0.78
CA ASN A 103 -7.22 2.29 -1.80
C ASN A 103 -7.44 1.61 -3.14
N ARG A 104 -7.80 2.39 -4.14
CA ARG A 104 -8.09 1.94 -5.49
C ARG A 104 -7.04 2.47 -6.46
N SER A 105 -6.41 1.60 -7.25
CA SER A 105 -5.28 1.97 -8.09
C SER A 105 -5.69 2.65 -9.41
N ASP A 106 -6.89 2.36 -9.91
CA ASP A 106 -7.42 2.86 -11.18
C ASP A 106 -8.20 4.16 -11.05
N ASP A 107 -8.75 4.45 -9.84
CA ASP A 107 -9.50 5.68 -9.58
C ASP A 107 -9.09 6.33 -8.25
N PRO A 108 -8.20 7.33 -8.29
CA PRO A 108 -7.78 8.05 -7.09
C PRO A 108 -8.90 8.82 -6.36
N SER A 109 -10.03 9.11 -7.04
CA SER A 109 -11.17 9.80 -6.45
C SER A 109 -12.02 8.87 -5.57
N ALA A 110 -11.99 7.56 -5.86
CA ALA A 110 -12.67 6.50 -5.12
C ALA A 110 -11.71 5.83 -4.12
N CYS A 111 -11.08 6.61 -3.24
CA CYS A 111 -10.16 6.14 -2.22
C CYS A 111 -10.51 6.72 -0.85
N SER A 112 -10.53 5.87 0.19
CA SER A 112 -10.62 6.34 1.58
C SER A 112 -9.31 6.92 2.07
N PHE A 113 -8.19 6.45 1.54
CA PHE A 113 -6.85 6.92 1.84
C PHE A 113 -5.95 6.84 0.60
N THR A 114 -4.88 7.60 0.63
CA THR A 114 -3.83 7.56 -0.40
C THR A 114 -2.50 7.22 0.23
N VAL A 115 -1.65 6.52 -0.52
CA VAL A 115 -0.28 6.23 -0.08
C VAL A 115 0.64 7.34 -0.57
N PRO A 116 1.23 8.14 0.33
CA PRO A 116 2.16 9.18 -0.05
C PRO A 116 3.47 8.59 -0.60
N SER A 117 4.22 9.39 -1.33
CA SER A 117 5.63 9.09 -1.57
C SER A 117 6.40 9.27 -0.27
N SER A 118 7.18 8.28 0.13
CA SER A 118 7.95 8.36 1.38
C SER A 118 9.45 8.23 1.14
N LEU A 119 10.22 8.73 2.08
CA LEU A 119 11.64 8.51 2.17
C LEU A 119 12.04 8.34 3.65
N GLU A 120 13.02 7.48 3.86
CA GLU A 120 13.60 7.22 5.16
C GLU A 120 15.01 7.80 5.23
N LEU A 121 15.28 8.55 6.29
CA LEU A 121 16.54 9.24 6.50
C LEU A 121 17.03 8.95 7.93
N GLY A 122 17.60 7.77 8.15
CA GLY A 122 17.89 7.25 9.49
C GLY A 122 16.57 7.01 10.24
N ASP A 123 16.41 7.61 11.42
CA ASP A 123 15.20 7.49 12.25
C ASP A 123 14.06 8.42 11.79
N LEU A 124 14.29 9.22 10.73
CA LEU A 124 13.30 10.15 10.20
C LEU A 124 12.55 9.56 9.03
N HIS A 125 11.23 9.44 9.16
CA HIS A 125 10.31 9.08 8.09
C HIS A 125 9.60 10.32 7.57
N ILE A 126 9.73 10.61 6.26
CA ILE A 126 9.09 11.76 5.61
C ILE A 126 8.09 11.25 4.58
N ALA A 127 6.82 11.62 4.75
CA ALA A 127 5.77 11.36 3.80
C ALA A 127 5.45 12.63 2.99
N ILE A 128 5.45 12.50 1.66
CA ILE A 128 5.20 13.62 0.74
C ILE A 128 3.91 13.32 -0.02
N SER A 129 2.89 14.15 0.23
CA SER A 129 1.62 14.07 -0.46
C SER A 129 1.28 15.42 -1.05
N ALA A 130 0.92 15.46 -2.33
CA ALA A 130 0.52 16.68 -3.02
C ALA A 130 -0.92 16.52 -3.53
N ASN A 131 -1.78 17.49 -3.19
CA ASN A 131 -3.15 17.56 -3.68
C ASN A 131 -3.16 17.90 -5.16
N ASN A 132 -3.65 16.98 -6.00
CA ASN A 132 -3.91 17.19 -7.45
C ASN A 132 -2.69 17.67 -8.28
N VAL A 133 -1.49 17.61 -7.73
CA VAL A 133 -0.25 17.90 -8.44
C VAL A 133 0.38 16.57 -8.82
N GLY A 134 0.69 16.38 -10.08
CA GLY A 134 1.08 15.09 -10.63
C GLY A 134 2.28 14.42 -9.93
N PRO A 135 2.45 13.10 -10.10
CA PRO A 135 3.48 12.28 -9.41
C PRO A 135 4.93 12.81 -9.56
N ARG A 136 5.18 13.60 -10.63
CA ARG A 136 6.49 14.22 -10.90
C ARG A 136 6.95 15.16 -9.77
N ILE A 137 6.04 15.91 -9.15
CA ILE A 137 6.41 16.85 -8.10
C ILE A 137 6.83 16.12 -6.84
N ASN A 138 6.11 15.07 -6.46
CA ASN A 138 6.50 14.24 -5.32
C ASN A 138 7.89 13.64 -5.52
N HIS A 139 8.21 13.19 -6.75
CA HIS A 139 9.53 12.66 -7.08
C HIS A 139 10.64 13.72 -6.98
N LEU A 140 10.41 14.93 -7.53
CA LEU A 140 11.37 16.03 -7.46
C LEU A 140 11.63 16.48 -6.02
N VAL A 141 10.57 16.65 -5.22
CA VAL A 141 10.69 17.03 -3.80
C VAL A 141 11.46 15.95 -3.04
N ARG A 142 11.16 14.68 -3.28
CA ARG A 142 11.87 13.55 -2.68
C ARG A 142 13.35 13.57 -3.02
N GLN A 143 13.71 13.79 -4.29
CA GLN A 143 15.13 13.87 -4.70
C GLN A 143 15.85 15.07 -4.08
N ASP A 144 15.23 16.25 -4.05
CA ASP A 144 15.80 17.44 -3.43
C ASP A 144 16.05 17.21 -1.93
N MET A 145 15.08 16.62 -1.23
CA MET A 145 15.22 16.28 0.19
C MET A 145 16.33 15.28 0.44
N MET A 146 16.46 14.23 -0.35
CA MET A 146 17.56 13.27 -0.25
C MET A 146 18.93 13.94 -0.42
N ASN A 147 19.07 14.82 -1.42
CA ASN A 147 20.31 15.54 -1.69
C ASN A 147 20.68 16.48 -0.53
N ARG A 148 19.73 17.22 0.01
CA ARG A 148 19.95 18.15 1.14
C ARG A 148 20.28 17.42 2.42
N TYR A 149 19.61 16.30 2.70
CA TYR A 149 19.90 15.50 3.89
C TYR A 149 21.32 14.91 3.86
N GLY A 150 21.77 14.44 2.71
CA GLY A 150 23.16 13.99 2.54
C GLY A 150 24.20 15.09 2.81
N GLN A 151 23.87 16.35 2.49
CA GLN A 151 24.71 17.50 2.84
C GLN A 151 24.65 17.83 4.33
N LEU A 152 23.44 17.78 4.94
CA LEU A 152 23.24 18.01 6.38
C LEU A 152 23.95 16.96 7.23
N GLN A 153 23.88 15.68 6.87
CA GLN A 153 24.60 14.60 7.57
C GLN A 153 26.13 14.81 7.56
N LYS A 154 26.67 15.37 6.49
CA LYS A 154 28.10 15.71 6.41
C LYS A 154 28.48 16.93 7.26
N ALA A 155 27.53 17.86 7.43
CA ALA A 155 27.74 19.11 8.16
C ALA A 155 27.45 19.01 9.66
N MET A 156 26.63 18.05 10.09
CA MET A 156 26.25 17.86 11.49
C MET A 156 27.00 16.65 12.06
N PRO A 157 28.00 16.86 12.96
CA PRO A 157 28.50 15.76 13.76
C PRO A 157 27.36 15.23 14.62
N ARG A 158 27.11 13.92 14.52
CA ARG A 158 26.01 13.13 15.10
C ARG A 158 25.42 13.78 16.36
N LEU A 159 24.18 14.24 16.25
CA LEU A 159 23.34 14.41 17.42
C LEU A 159 23.17 13.03 18.07
N LYS A 160 23.87 12.83 19.19
CA LYS A 160 23.67 11.68 20.08
C LYS A 160 22.43 11.91 20.91
#